data_9b7034afa7adf1f9475ba76120682b6d
#
_entry.id   9b7034afa7adf1f9475ba76120682b6d
#
_cell.length_a   1.000
_cell.length_b   1.000
_cell.length_c   1.000
_cell.angle_alpha   90.00
_cell.angle_beta   90.00
_cell.angle_gamma   90.00
#
_symmetry.space_group_name_H-M   'P 1'
#
loop_
_entity.id
_entity.type
_entity.pdbx_description
1 polymer ?
#
loop_
_entity_poly.entity_id
_entity_poly.type
_entity_poly.pdbx_seq_one_letter_code
_entity_poly.pdbx_strand_id
1 'polypeptide(L)'
;MTTVPQGLLSFACCSSLYGITSNPHSHSRTPGGSSGGDCALFVAGGSTFGTGSDLAGSLRIPASFCGATTLKPTEGRLRTNYTLNGCSGKARLSLGYGFFTKTVDEQIFLLKILLGSAEYHELVPHQPLFPLNGNKLTVANSRHLRIGYFVEDGFMKPVPACSRVVVQTVEKLRELGHELVLFHLPDPEHAASLFYRGILPYGREQLLQIYANEVIPPLLRTFVFLLKLPLLLCSIISYVLSFISTPLSIVSGSYIRNLQDLQITQKLTDQYIEKEFFIIYLQFTEQWKTFELDALICPAFAVPAVPHAYPSRLGTCAFATGLFNLLDFPAGIVPTGTVNSDDDRLLADEAFWHTGIDFALKILRDAARDSAGLPVAVQVATLPLEEEKCLSVMKEIEKVWRK
;
A
#
# COMPACT_ATOMS: atom_id res chain seq x y z
N MET A 1 -15.24 -17.72 -0.33
CA MET A 1 -15.47 -16.26 -0.26
C MET A 1 -14.99 -15.78 1.08
N THR A 2 -14.30 -14.65 1.13
CA THR A 2 -13.74 -14.06 2.35
C THR A 2 -14.27 -12.66 2.56
N THR A 3 -13.97 -12.05 3.71
CA THR A 3 -14.46 -10.71 4.07
C THR A 3 -13.55 -9.64 3.49
N VAL A 4 -14.16 -8.62 2.88
CA VAL A 4 -13.55 -7.35 2.52
C VAL A 4 -14.30 -6.21 3.20
N PRO A 5 -13.69 -5.03 3.46
CA PRO A 5 -14.44 -3.89 3.95
C PRO A 5 -15.46 -3.43 2.91
N GLN A 6 -16.65 -3.07 3.37
CA GLN A 6 -17.70 -2.51 2.54
C GLN A 6 -17.22 -1.25 1.83
N GLY A 7 -17.41 -1.14 0.52
CA GLY A 7 -16.89 -0.05 -0.31
C GLY A 7 -15.40 -0.14 -0.64
N LEU A 8 -14.67 -1.15 -0.15
CA LEU A 8 -13.26 -1.46 -0.43
C LEU A 8 -12.22 -0.40 -0.01
N LEU A 9 -12.62 0.82 0.33
CA LEU A 9 -11.72 1.93 0.70
C LEU A 9 -11.42 1.99 2.20
N SER A 10 -11.02 0.87 2.76
CA SER A 10 -10.58 0.78 4.15
C SER A 10 -9.68 -0.43 4.34
N PHE A 11 -8.81 -0.38 5.33
CA PHE A 11 -8.10 -1.57 5.82
C PHE A 11 -8.67 -2.10 7.16
N ALA A 12 -9.90 -1.67 7.52
CA ALA A 12 -10.73 -2.31 8.54
C ALA A 12 -11.52 -3.45 7.92
N CYS A 13 -11.00 -4.67 7.97
CA CYS A 13 -11.64 -5.83 7.37
C CYS A 13 -12.86 -6.26 8.19
N CYS A 14 -14.04 -5.75 7.83
CA CYS A 14 -15.30 -6.07 8.50
C CYS A 14 -16.48 -6.01 7.53
N SER A 15 -17.50 -6.81 7.79
CA SER A 15 -18.77 -6.78 7.07
C SER A 15 -19.95 -6.91 8.04
N SER A 16 -21.14 -6.46 7.60
CA SER A 16 -22.37 -6.62 8.36
C SER A 16 -22.85 -8.09 8.44
N LEU A 17 -22.38 -8.93 7.50
CA LEU A 17 -22.78 -10.33 7.39
C LEU A 17 -21.89 -11.26 8.23
N TYR A 18 -20.56 -11.09 8.16
CA TYR A 18 -19.58 -11.98 8.80
C TYR A 18 -18.86 -11.37 9.99
N GLY A 19 -19.17 -10.12 10.33
CA GLY A 19 -18.53 -9.41 11.44
C GLY A 19 -17.12 -8.93 11.11
N ILE A 20 -16.22 -9.00 12.10
CA ILE A 20 -14.86 -8.49 12.04
C ILE A 20 -13.90 -9.65 11.77
N THR A 21 -13.04 -9.51 10.76
CA THR A 21 -11.93 -10.45 10.52
C THR A 21 -10.74 -10.06 11.38
N SER A 22 -10.24 -11.00 12.15
CA SER A 22 -9.08 -10.82 13.02
C SER A 22 -7.78 -11.18 12.32
N ASN A 23 -6.69 -10.57 12.77
CA ASN A 23 -5.34 -10.95 12.35
C ASN A 23 -4.99 -12.34 12.90
N PRO A 24 -4.40 -13.26 12.12
CA PRO A 24 -4.02 -14.59 12.60
C PRO A 24 -3.04 -14.59 13.77
N HIS A 25 -2.23 -13.55 13.93
CA HIS A 25 -1.27 -13.41 15.03
C HIS A 25 -1.86 -12.73 16.28
N SER A 26 -2.97 -11.99 16.14
CA SER A 26 -3.61 -11.29 17.27
C SER A 26 -5.08 -10.99 16.98
N HIS A 27 -5.98 -11.61 17.72
CA HIS A 27 -7.44 -11.43 17.54
C HIS A 27 -7.93 -10.00 17.80
N SER A 28 -7.21 -9.21 18.57
CA SER A 28 -7.56 -7.79 18.85
C SER A 28 -7.17 -6.83 17.72
N ARG A 29 -6.46 -7.31 16.67
CA ARG A 29 -5.91 -6.49 15.60
C ARG A 29 -6.48 -6.86 14.25
N THR A 30 -6.49 -5.88 13.34
CA THR A 30 -6.94 -6.07 11.97
C THR A 30 -5.91 -6.86 11.14
N PRO A 31 -6.36 -7.72 10.20
CA PRO A 31 -5.46 -8.33 9.22
C PRO A 31 -5.01 -7.32 8.14
N GLY A 32 -5.48 -6.06 8.20
CA GLY A 32 -5.33 -5.12 7.10
C GLY A 32 -6.44 -5.28 6.06
N GLY A 33 -6.32 -4.56 4.95
CA GLY A 33 -7.33 -4.57 3.89
C GLY A 33 -6.89 -3.78 2.65
N SER A 34 -7.74 -3.87 1.62
CA SER A 34 -9.09 -4.46 1.62
C SER A 34 -9.11 -5.98 1.46
N SER A 35 -8.07 -6.65 0.91
CA SER A 35 -8.03 -8.12 0.76
C SER A 35 -7.63 -8.83 2.08
N GLY A 36 -8.10 -8.31 3.23
CA GLY A 36 -7.70 -8.81 4.54
C GLY A 36 -8.24 -10.19 4.88
N GLY A 37 -9.45 -10.52 4.42
CA GLY A 37 -10.06 -11.84 4.65
C GLY A 37 -9.31 -12.96 3.92
N ASP A 38 -8.92 -12.73 2.67
CA ASP A 38 -8.12 -13.68 1.89
C ASP A 38 -6.75 -13.91 2.52
N CYS A 39 -6.07 -12.83 2.91
CA CYS A 39 -4.76 -12.91 3.55
C CYS A 39 -4.84 -13.62 4.91
N ALA A 40 -5.83 -13.29 5.74
CA ALA A 40 -6.02 -13.91 7.04
C ALA A 40 -6.32 -15.41 6.91
N LEU A 41 -7.21 -15.81 5.98
CA LEU A 41 -7.53 -17.21 5.71
C LEU A 41 -6.28 -17.99 5.26
N PHE A 42 -5.51 -17.40 4.33
CA PHE A 42 -4.29 -17.99 3.82
C PHE A 42 -3.25 -18.20 4.93
N VAL A 43 -2.95 -17.15 5.72
CA VAL A 43 -1.94 -17.24 6.80
C VAL A 43 -2.37 -18.18 7.92
N ALA A 44 -3.68 -18.27 8.20
CA ALA A 44 -4.25 -19.26 9.12
C ALA A 44 -4.21 -20.70 8.59
N GLY A 45 -3.73 -20.94 7.36
CA GLY A 45 -3.63 -22.27 6.76
C GLY A 45 -4.94 -22.79 6.16
N GLY A 46 -5.95 -21.94 5.99
CA GLY A 46 -7.24 -22.30 5.40
C GLY A 46 -7.24 -22.39 3.87
N SER A 47 -6.15 -21.94 3.20
CA SER A 47 -5.95 -22.06 1.76
C SER A 47 -4.47 -22.20 1.43
N THR A 48 -4.15 -22.74 0.24
CA THR A 48 -2.77 -22.90 -0.25
C THR A 48 -2.17 -21.59 -0.75
N PHE A 49 -2.99 -20.70 -1.26
CA PHE A 49 -2.67 -19.30 -1.62
C PHE A 49 -3.94 -18.46 -1.49
N GLY A 50 -3.79 -17.16 -1.45
CA GLY A 50 -4.91 -16.21 -1.52
C GLY A 50 -4.81 -15.35 -2.77
N THR A 51 -5.91 -14.70 -3.14
CA THR A 51 -5.96 -13.73 -4.24
C THR A 51 -6.44 -12.40 -3.71
N GLY A 52 -6.15 -11.32 -4.44
CA GLY A 52 -6.64 -10.00 -4.07
C GLY A 52 -6.39 -8.96 -5.14
N SER A 53 -6.83 -7.75 -4.87
CA SER A 53 -6.57 -6.58 -5.71
C SER A 53 -5.93 -5.46 -4.89
N ASP A 54 -5.26 -4.52 -5.56
CA ASP A 54 -4.50 -3.46 -4.92
C ASP A 54 -4.62 -2.15 -5.70
N LEU A 55 -5.41 -1.22 -5.19
CA LEU A 55 -5.57 0.14 -5.70
C LEU A 55 -4.76 1.17 -4.89
N ALA A 56 -4.49 0.87 -3.61
CA ALA A 56 -3.81 1.76 -2.68
C ALA A 56 -3.04 1.00 -1.59
N GLY A 57 -2.75 -0.29 -1.84
CA GLY A 57 -2.11 -1.16 -0.87
C GLY A 57 -2.96 -2.36 -0.44
N SER A 58 -4.09 -2.63 -1.08
CA SER A 58 -5.05 -3.65 -0.62
C SER A 58 -4.56 -5.11 -0.71
N LEU A 59 -3.46 -5.41 -1.41
CA LEU A 59 -2.66 -6.63 -1.28
C LEU A 59 -1.54 -6.44 -0.25
N ARG A 60 -0.82 -5.34 -0.35
CA ARG A 60 0.44 -5.11 0.38
C ARG A 60 0.23 -4.82 1.87
N ILE A 61 -0.82 -4.10 2.24
CA ILE A 61 -1.15 -3.83 3.65
C ILE A 61 -1.49 -5.14 4.38
N PRO A 62 -2.43 -6.00 3.89
CA PRO A 62 -2.68 -7.27 4.56
C PRO A 62 -1.47 -8.19 4.58
N ALA A 63 -0.68 -8.26 3.50
CA ALA A 63 0.55 -9.05 3.48
C ALA A 63 1.54 -8.61 4.56
N SER A 64 1.75 -7.30 4.72
CA SER A 64 2.61 -6.75 5.76
C SER A 64 2.08 -7.05 7.17
N PHE A 65 0.76 -6.93 7.40
CA PHE A 65 0.15 -7.12 8.72
C PHE A 65 0.06 -8.58 9.15
N CYS A 66 -0.07 -9.50 8.19
CA CYS A 66 -0.20 -10.93 8.46
C CYS A 66 1.09 -11.73 8.20
N GLY A 67 2.15 -11.11 7.66
CA GLY A 67 3.41 -11.80 7.38
C GLY A 67 3.34 -12.69 6.13
N ALA A 68 2.59 -12.30 5.11
CA ALA A 68 2.54 -12.96 3.82
C ALA A 68 3.45 -12.27 2.78
N THR A 69 3.86 -13.01 1.76
CA THR A 69 4.52 -12.48 0.57
C THR A 69 3.46 -12.14 -0.48
N THR A 70 3.59 -11.02 -1.16
CA THR A 70 2.71 -10.61 -2.26
C THR A 70 3.43 -9.74 -3.27
N LEU A 71 2.89 -9.66 -4.48
CA LEU A 71 3.30 -8.72 -5.52
C LEU A 71 2.06 -8.02 -6.08
N LYS A 72 2.04 -6.69 -6.06
CA LYS A 72 1.18 -5.86 -6.91
C LYS A 72 1.92 -5.63 -8.23
N PRO A 73 1.52 -6.21 -9.34
CA PRO A 73 2.15 -5.95 -10.64
C PRO A 73 1.76 -4.59 -11.20
N THR A 74 2.38 -4.19 -12.30
CA THR A 74 1.93 -3.10 -13.17
C THR A 74 0.47 -3.31 -13.60
N GLU A 75 -0.29 -2.24 -13.75
CA GLU A 75 -1.68 -2.33 -14.22
C GLU A 75 -1.75 -3.02 -15.59
N GLY A 76 -2.70 -3.91 -15.74
CA GLY A 76 -2.87 -4.67 -16.95
C GLY A 76 -1.94 -5.88 -17.10
N ARG A 77 -0.94 -6.07 -16.23
CA ARG A 77 -0.10 -7.28 -16.23
C ARG A 77 -0.91 -8.52 -15.89
N LEU A 78 -1.79 -8.40 -14.91
CA LEU A 78 -2.83 -9.38 -14.62
C LEU A 78 -4.17 -8.67 -14.71
N ARG A 79 -5.04 -9.16 -15.56
CA ARG A 79 -6.44 -8.71 -15.67
C ARG A 79 -7.38 -9.83 -15.33
N THR A 80 -8.51 -9.46 -14.78
CA THR A 80 -9.65 -10.35 -14.60
C THR A 80 -10.87 -9.73 -15.23
N ASN A 81 -11.55 -10.45 -16.11
CA ASN A 81 -12.85 -10.07 -16.60
C ASN A 81 -13.89 -10.31 -15.49
N TYR A 82 -14.98 -9.57 -15.54
CA TYR A 82 -16.12 -9.72 -14.60
C TYR A 82 -15.83 -9.39 -13.14
N THR A 83 -14.78 -8.63 -12.84
CA THR A 83 -14.60 -8.06 -11.51
C THR A 83 -15.43 -6.78 -11.35
N LEU A 84 -16.12 -6.65 -10.22
CA LEU A 84 -16.79 -5.41 -9.84
C LEU A 84 -15.75 -4.41 -9.33
N ASN A 85 -15.58 -3.31 -10.02
CA ASN A 85 -14.76 -2.21 -9.53
C ASN A 85 -15.51 -1.46 -8.44
N GLY A 86 -14.98 -1.47 -7.21
CA GLY A 86 -15.56 -0.75 -6.08
C GLY A 86 -15.58 0.78 -6.24
N CYS A 87 -14.66 1.31 -7.06
CA CYS A 87 -14.61 2.74 -7.42
C CYS A 87 -14.64 2.85 -8.94
N SER A 88 -15.77 3.28 -9.51
CA SER A 88 -15.85 3.66 -10.92
C SER A 88 -15.19 5.02 -11.12
N GLY A 89 -14.70 5.28 -12.31
CA GLY A 89 -14.12 6.57 -12.68
C GLY A 89 -12.72 6.87 -12.14
N LYS A 90 -12.02 5.89 -11.66
CA LYS A 90 -10.64 5.98 -11.18
C LYS A 90 -9.62 6.16 -12.32
N ALA A 91 -9.71 7.14 -13.12
CA ALA A 91 -8.87 7.24 -14.34
C ALA A 91 -7.34 7.25 -14.08
N ARG A 92 -6.88 7.26 -12.81
CA ARG A 92 -5.52 7.71 -12.48
C ARG A 92 -4.69 6.83 -11.56
N LEU A 93 -5.30 6.02 -10.72
CA LEU A 93 -4.55 5.09 -9.89
C LEU A 93 -4.59 3.69 -10.50
N SER A 94 -3.42 3.08 -10.66
CA SER A 94 -3.32 1.74 -11.23
C SER A 94 -3.86 0.68 -10.28
N LEU A 95 -4.66 -0.25 -10.82
CA LEU A 95 -5.22 -1.39 -10.10
C LEU A 95 -4.43 -2.65 -10.46
N GLY A 96 -3.73 -3.20 -9.49
CA GLY A 96 -3.06 -4.50 -9.61
C GLY A 96 -3.90 -5.64 -9.03
N TYR A 97 -3.79 -6.84 -9.63
CA TYR A 97 -4.27 -8.10 -9.05
C TYR A 97 -3.06 -8.95 -8.70
N GLY A 98 -3.16 -9.77 -7.66
CA GLY A 98 -2.03 -10.58 -7.23
C GLY A 98 -2.42 -11.68 -6.25
N PHE A 99 -1.40 -12.30 -5.69
CA PHE A 99 -1.53 -13.46 -4.83
C PHE A 99 -0.93 -13.20 -3.46
N PHE A 100 -1.44 -13.89 -2.44
CA PHE A 100 -0.78 -14.09 -1.15
C PHE A 100 -0.13 -15.46 -1.15
N THR A 101 1.15 -15.52 -0.84
CA THR A 101 1.94 -16.75 -0.80
C THR A 101 2.87 -16.77 0.40
N LYS A 102 3.45 -17.94 0.71
CA LYS A 102 4.46 -18.06 1.77
C LYS A 102 5.83 -17.60 1.31
N THR A 103 6.15 -17.78 0.02
CA THR A 103 7.46 -17.54 -0.55
C THR A 103 7.38 -16.76 -1.85
N VAL A 104 8.49 -16.12 -2.21
CA VAL A 104 8.64 -15.49 -3.54
C VAL A 104 8.64 -16.54 -4.64
N ASP A 105 9.16 -17.75 -4.41
CA ASP A 105 9.12 -18.82 -5.40
C ASP A 105 7.68 -19.26 -5.72
N GLU A 106 6.78 -19.28 -4.74
CA GLU A 106 5.35 -19.53 -4.96
C GLU A 106 4.70 -18.41 -5.78
N GLN A 107 5.08 -17.13 -5.57
CA GLN A 107 4.63 -16.03 -6.41
C GLN A 107 5.04 -16.25 -7.88
N ILE A 108 6.32 -16.57 -8.10
CA ILE A 108 6.87 -16.85 -9.43
C ILE A 108 6.13 -18.05 -10.06
N PHE A 109 5.86 -19.10 -9.29
CA PHE A 109 5.16 -20.30 -9.77
C PHE A 109 3.74 -19.98 -10.24
N LEU A 110 2.94 -19.28 -9.42
CA LEU A 110 1.58 -18.90 -9.76
C LEU A 110 1.53 -17.96 -10.98
N LEU A 111 2.43 -16.98 -11.04
CA LEU A 111 2.52 -16.08 -12.17
C LEU A 111 2.91 -16.81 -13.47
N LYS A 112 3.84 -17.78 -13.41
CA LYS A 112 4.21 -18.60 -14.57
C LYS A 112 3.04 -19.41 -15.09
N ILE A 113 2.26 -20.04 -14.20
CA ILE A 113 1.08 -20.80 -14.59
C ILE A 113 0.07 -19.88 -15.27
N LEU A 114 -0.28 -18.77 -14.63
CA LEU A 114 -1.34 -17.90 -15.12
C LEU A 114 -0.94 -17.23 -16.45
N LEU A 115 0.24 -16.64 -16.52
CA LEU A 115 0.73 -15.95 -17.72
C LEU A 115 1.15 -16.92 -18.85
N GLY A 116 1.31 -18.19 -18.56
CA GLY A 116 1.56 -19.25 -19.54
C GLY A 116 0.32 -20.00 -20.01
N SER A 117 -0.88 -19.74 -19.42
CA SER A 117 -2.11 -20.43 -19.76
C SER A 117 -2.77 -19.84 -21.00
N ALA A 118 -3.05 -20.70 -22.01
CA ALA A 118 -3.80 -20.31 -23.20
C ALA A 118 -5.23 -19.90 -22.84
N GLU A 119 -5.87 -20.61 -21.92
CA GLU A 119 -7.23 -20.31 -21.45
C GLU A 119 -7.32 -18.93 -20.79
N TYR A 120 -6.31 -18.54 -20.02
CA TYR A 120 -6.27 -17.21 -19.45
C TYR A 120 -6.22 -16.12 -20.52
N HIS A 121 -5.44 -16.34 -21.59
CA HIS A 121 -5.32 -15.37 -22.69
C HIS A 121 -6.60 -15.30 -23.53
N GLU A 122 -7.32 -16.39 -23.71
CA GLU A 122 -8.63 -16.38 -24.37
C GLU A 122 -9.67 -15.57 -23.58
N LEU A 123 -9.62 -15.60 -22.25
CA LEU A 123 -10.50 -14.82 -21.37
C LEU A 123 -10.19 -13.31 -21.39
N VAL A 124 -8.95 -12.93 -21.73
CA VAL A 124 -8.48 -11.54 -21.74
C VAL A 124 -7.80 -11.17 -23.06
N PRO A 125 -8.48 -11.28 -24.21
CA PRO A 125 -7.85 -11.20 -25.54
C PRO A 125 -7.21 -9.85 -25.88
N HIS A 126 -7.56 -8.79 -25.14
CA HIS A 126 -6.99 -7.44 -25.35
C HIS A 126 -5.76 -7.16 -24.48
N GLN A 127 -5.32 -8.13 -23.72
CA GLN A 127 -4.12 -8.00 -22.89
C GLN A 127 -2.89 -8.48 -23.68
N PRO A 128 -1.80 -7.68 -23.75
CA PRO A 128 -0.56 -8.16 -24.34
C PRO A 128 -0.02 -9.39 -23.61
N LEU A 129 0.41 -10.38 -24.38
CA LEU A 129 1.05 -11.58 -23.87
C LEU A 129 2.49 -11.27 -23.45
N PHE A 130 2.71 -11.09 -22.16
CA PHE A 130 4.05 -10.95 -21.60
C PHE A 130 4.33 -12.12 -20.64
N PRO A 131 4.83 -13.26 -21.13
CA PRO A 131 5.25 -14.36 -20.27
C PRO A 131 6.41 -13.90 -19.39
N LEU A 132 6.58 -14.51 -18.22
CA LEU A 132 7.70 -14.20 -17.34
C LEU A 132 9.03 -14.57 -18.02
N ASN A 133 9.96 -13.60 -18.01
CA ASN A 133 11.31 -13.78 -18.53
C ASN A 133 12.21 -14.44 -17.45
N GLY A 134 12.56 -15.71 -17.66
CA GLY A 134 13.40 -16.46 -16.71
C GLY A 134 14.75 -15.82 -16.41
N ASN A 135 15.38 -15.18 -17.39
CA ASN A 135 16.68 -14.51 -17.20
C ASN A 135 16.57 -13.30 -16.28
N LYS A 136 15.46 -12.56 -16.36
CA LYS A 136 15.21 -11.43 -15.48
C LYS A 136 14.88 -11.84 -14.03
N LEU A 137 14.35 -13.04 -13.82
CA LEU A 137 14.05 -13.59 -12.49
C LEU A 137 15.31 -13.92 -11.67
N THR A 138 16.47 -13.98 -12.29
CA THR A 138 17.75 -14.30 -11.65
C THR A 138 18.73 -13.15 -11.66
N VAL A 139 18.31 -11.95 -12.04
CA VAL A 139 19.21 -10.80 -12.23
C VAL A 139 19.97 -10.43 -10.96
N ALA A 140 19.35 -10.51 -9.80
CA ALA A 140 20.00 -10.20 -8.52
C ALA A 140 21.08 -11.23 -8.13
N ASN A 141 20.95 -12.48 -8.60
CA ASN A 141 21.96 -13.53 -8.40
C ASN A 141 23.11 -13.46 -9.43
N SER A 142 22.89 -12.81 -10.58
CA SER A 142 23.84 -12.79 -11.70
C SER A 142 24.77 -11.58 -11.71
N ARG A 143 24.39 -10.49 -11.04
CA ARG A 143 25.20 -9.28 -10.92
C ARG A 143 24.85 -8.49 -9.66
N HIS A 144 25.77 -7.65 -9.22
CA HIS A 144 25.47 -6.66 -8.18
C HIS A 144 24.48 -5.63 -8.73
N LEU A 145 23.45 -5.31 -7.94
CA LEU A 145 22.43 -4.34 -8.26
C LEU A 145 22.68 -3.03 -7.52
N ARG A 146 22.24 -1.94 -8.11
CA ARG A 146 22.17 -0.64 -7.48
C ARG A 146 20.75 -0.39 -6.98
N ILE A 147 20.56 -0.47 -5.66
CA ILE A 147 19.26 -0.47 -5.03
C ILE A 147 19.08 0.82 -4.23
N GLY A 148 18.07 1.61 -4.60
CA GLY A 148 17.65 2.76 -3.82
C GLY A 148 16.95 2.32 -2.54
N TYR A 149 17.02 3.12 -1.48
CA TYR A 149 16.20 2.89 -0.30
C TYR A 149 15.83 4.20 0.38
N PHE A 150 14.68 4.21 1.02
CA PHE A 150 14.30 5.23 2.00
C PHE A 150 13.68 4.58 3.23
N VAL A 151 13.84 5.24 4.36
CA VAL A 151 13.24 4.82 5.64
C VAL A 151 11.96 5.60 5.91
N GLU A 152 11.91 6.84 5.47
CA GLU A 152 10.76 7.75 5.56
C GLU A 152 10.41 8.26 4.17
N ASP A 153 9.12 8.29 3.83
CA ASP A 153 8.63 8.76 2.54
C ASP A 153 8.50 10.30 2.44
N GLY A 154 8.85 11.01 3.50
CA GLY A 154 8.72 12.47 3.59
C GLY A 154 7.29 12.97 3.82
N PHE A 155 6.30 12.07 3.89
CA PHE A 155 4.91 12.40 4.20
C PHE A 155 4.45 11.84 5.54
N MET A 156 4.76 10.58 5.83
CA MET A 156 4.37 9.93 7.08
C MET A 156 5.54 9.17 7.71
N LYS A 157 5.97 9.60 8.90
CA LYS A 157 7.06 8.97 9.64
C LYS A 157 6.65 7.57 10.12
N PRO A 158 7.32 6.48 9.70
CA PRO A 158 7.01 5.13 10.18
C PRO A 158 7.50 4.92 11.62
N VAL A 159 6.88 3.96 12.32
CA VAL A 159 7.29 3.58 13.66
C VAL A 159 8.64 2.84 13.66
N PRO A 160 9.36 2.79 14.81
CA PRO A 160 10.73 2.23 14.88
C PRO A 160 10.87 0.84 14.28
N ALA A 161 9.93 -0.06 14.51
CA ALA A 161 9.94 -1.41 13.96
C ALA A 161 10.00 -1.45 12.43
N CYS A 162 9.18 -0.59 11.77
CA CYS A 162 9.11 -0.50 10.31
C CYS A 162 10.38 0.13 9.73
N SER A 163 10.95 1.12 10.40
CA SER A 163 12.22 1.75 10.02
C SER A 163 13.40 0.79 10.17
N ARG A 164 13.47 0.09 11.31
CA ARG A 164 14.54 -0.87 11.64
C ARG A 164 14.71 -1.94 10.58
N VAL A 165 13.62 -2.57 10.13
CA VAL A 165 13.71 -3.67 9.17
C VAL A 165 14.20 -3.22 7.79
N VAL A 166 13.94 -1.97 7.40
CA VAL A 166 14.53 -1.40 6.18
C VAL A 166 16.04 -1.27 6.34
N VAL A 167 16.51 -0.66 7.44
CA VAL A 167 17.95 -0.47 7.71
C VAL A 167 18.67 -1.83 7.75
N GLN A 168 18.12 -2.80 8.47
CA GLN A 168 18.70 -4.15 8.54
C GLN A 168 18.71 -4.86 7.18
N THR A 169 17.67 -4.66 6.35
CA THR A 169 17.64 -5.22 5.00
C THR A 169 18.72 -4.59 4.12
N VAL A 170 18.90 -3.28 4.22
CA VAL A 170 19.96 -2.53 3.52
C VAL A 170 21.34 -3.08 3.88
N GLU A 171 21.63 -3.30 5.18
CA GLU A 171 22.90 -3.85 5.66
C GLU A 171 23.15 -5.25 5.09
N LYS A 172 22.16 -6.15 5.20
CA LYS A 172 22.23 -7.51 4.68
C LYS A 172 22.47 -7.58 3.17
N LEU A 173 21.86 -6.69 2.40
CA LEU A 173 22.06 -6.62 0.95
C LEU A 173 23.43 -6.04 0.57
N ARG A 174 23.99 -5.12 1.37
CA ARG A 174 25.38 -4.67 1.23
C ARG A 174 26.37 -5.80 1.44
N GLU A 175 26.12 -6.67 2.43
CA GLU A 175 26.94 -7.87 2.67
C GLU A 175 26.92 -8.85 1.49
N LEU A 176 25.84 -8.87 0.69
CA LEU A 176 25.77 -9.63 -0.56
C LEU A 176 26.46 -8.93 -1.74
N GLY A 177 27.01 -7.72 -1.53
CA GLY A 177 27.73 -6.94 -2.55
C GLY A 177 26.86 -5.99 -3.38
N HIS A 178 25.56 -5.84 -3.06
CA HIS A 178 24.74 -4.83 -3.73
C HIS A 178 25.11 -3.42 -3.29
N GLU A 179 24.98 -2.45 -4.19
CA GLU A 179 25.16 -1.03 -3.90
C GLU A 179 23.83 -0.44 -3.40
N LEU A 180 23.83 0.08 -2.17
CA LEU A 180 22.64 0.65 -1.54
C LEU A 180 22.77 2.17 -1.46
N VAL A 181 21.84 2.87 -2.11
CA VAL A 181 21.82 4.34 -2.28
C VAL A 181 20.62 4.94 -1.56
N LEU A 182 20.85 5.94 -0.71
CA LEU A 182 19.73 6.66 -0.11
C LEU A 182 18.98 7.44 -1.17
N PHE A 183 17.67 7.21 -1.24
CA PHE A 183 16.77 7.85 -2.20
C PHE A 183 15.82 8.78 -1.46
N HIS A 184 15.62 9.98 -1.96
CA HIS A 184 14.65 10.92 -1.44
C HIS A 184 13.52 11.08 -2.45
N LEU A 185 12.28 10.93 -2.00
CA LEU A 185 11.13 11.14 -2.88
C LEU A 185 11.09 12.60 -3.36
N PRO A 186 10.91 12.83 -4.66
CA PRO A 186 10.63 14.17 -5.15
C PRO A 186 9.23 14.60 -4.71
N ASP A 187 9.12 15.79 -4.12
CA ASP A 187 7.88 16.45 -3.71
C ASP A 187 6.82 15.50 -3.07
N PRO A 188 7.12 14.89 -1.92
CA PRO A 188 6.26 13.86 -1.33
C PRO A 188 4.88 14.38 -0.92
N GLU A 189 4.76 15.63 -0.50
CA GLU A 189 3.47 16.24 -0.12
C GLU A 189 2.57 16.43 -1.32
N HIS A 190 3.12 16.87 -2.45
CA HIS A 190 2.37 17.00 -3.69
C HIS A 190 1.95 15.64 -4.25
N ALA A 191 2.86 14.67 -4.25
CA ALA A 191 2.55 13.28 -4.64
C ALA A 191 1.44 12.68 -3.76
N ALA A 192 1.48 12.89 -2.45
CA ALA A 192 0.43 12.46 -1.53
C ALA A 192 -0.90 13.17 -1.83
N SER A 193 -0.89 14.48 -2.05
CA SER A 193 -2.10 15.23 -2.44
C SER A 193 -2.74 14.66 -3.70
N LEU A 194 -1.94 14.37 -4.72
CA LEU A 194 -2.42 13.75 -5.96
C LEU A 194 -2.98 12.35 -5.72
N PHE A 195 -2.30 11.52 -4.93
CA PHE A 195 -2.79 10.20 -4.57
C PHE A 195 -4.17 10.27 -3.91
N TYR A 196 -4.36 11.13 -2.89
CA TYR A 196 -5.66 11.27 -2.22
C TYR A 196 -6.73 11.89 -3.11
N ARG A 197 -6.37 12.72 -4.08
CA ARG A 197 -7.29 13.18 -5.12
C ARG A 197 -7.64 12.07 -6.10
N GLY A 198 -6.68 11.26 -6.48
CA GLY A 198 -6.88 10.15 -7.42
C GLY A 198 -7.70 8.98 -6.87
N ILE A 199 -7.67 8.72 -5.56
CA ILE A 199 -8.38 7.57 -4.98
C ILE A 199 -9.89 7.81 -4.84
N LEU A 200 -10.34 9.08 -4.81
CA LEU A 200 -11.74 9.48 -4.70
C LEU A 200 -12.11 10.51 -5.80
N PRO A 201 -11.93 10.19 -7.08
CA PRO A 201 -12.03 11.17 -8.16
C PRO A 201 -13.45 11.75 -8.32
N TYR A 202 -14.49 11.02 -7.96
CA TYR A 202 -15.90 11.46 -8.01
C TYR A 202 -16.46 11.83 -6.64
N GLY A 203 -15.59 12.06 -5.66
CA GLY A 203 -15.98 12.49 -4.33
C GLY A 203 -16.76 11.44 -3.54
N ARG A 204 -17.52 11.94 -2.59
CA ARG A 204 -18.25 11.13 -1.60
C ARG A 204 -19.54 10.50 -2.12
N GLU A 205 -20.17 11.08 -3.16
CA GLU A 205 -21.51 10.70 -3.60
C GLU A 205 -21.57 9.22 -3.97
N GLN A 206 -20.57 8.72 -4.68
CA GLN A 206 -20.50 7.34 -5.11
C GLN A 206 -20.37 6.37 -3.94
N LEU A 207 -19.50 6.69 -2.97
CA LEU A 207 -19.38 5.90 -1.76
C LEU A 207 -20.65 5.95 -0.92
N LEU A 208 -21.26 7.12 -0.79
CA LEU A 208 -22.53 7.27 -0.07
C LEU A 208 -23.66 6.49 -0.74
N GLN A 209 -23.68 6.35 -2.07
CA GLN A 209 -24.62 5.49 -2.79
C GLN A 209 -24.41 4.00 -2.44
N ILE A 210 -23.15 3.54 -2.35
CA ILE A 210 -22.84 2.17 -1.90
C ILE A 210 -23.35 1.92 -0.48
N TYR A 211 -23.26 2.92 0.40
CA TYR A 211 -23.73 2.80 1.78
C TYR A 211 -25.20 3.11 2.01
N ALA A 212 -25.92 3.65 1.01
CA ALA A 212 -27.28 4.23 1.21
C ALA A 212 -28.31 3.21 1.68
N ASN A 213 -28.22 1.96 1.19
CA ASN A 213 -29.19 0.90 1.47
C ASN A 213 -28.54 -0.28 2.21
N GLU A 214 -27.41 -0.06 2.86
CA GLU A 214 -26.62 -1.09 3.49
C GLU A 214 -26.51 -0.89 5.00
N VAL A 215 -26.38 -1.98 5.75
CA VAL A 215 -26.05 -1.92 7.17
C VAL A 215 -24.56 -1.61 7.32
N ILE A 216 -24.24 -0.45 7.89
CA ILE A 216 -22.87 0.01 8.04
C ILE A 216 -22.23 -0.68 9.26
N PRO A 217 -21.15 -1.47 9.06
CA PRO A 217 -20.41 -2.08 10.16
C PRO A 217 -19.89 -1.03 11.14
N PRO A 218 -19.82 -1.33 12.45
CA PRO A 218 -19.40 -0.37 13.47
C PRO A 218 -18.06 0.31 13.18
N LEU A 219 -17.07 -0.42 12.65
CA LEU A 219 -15.73 0.10 12.34
C LEU A 219 -15.71 1.09 11.17
N LEU A 220 -16.72 1.11 10.32
CA LEU A 220 -16.85 2.04 9.19
C LEU A 220 -17.74 3.24 9.49
N ARG A 221 -18.44 3.28 10.61
CA ARG A 221 -19.38 4.37 10.95
C ARG A 221 -18.72 5.74 11.00
N THR A 222 -17.53 5.84 11.59
CA THR A 222 -16.77 7.10 11.65
C THR A 222 -16.38 7.57 10.24
N PHE A 223 -15.91 6.67 9.39
CA PHE A 223 -15.57 6.98 8.00
C PHE A 223 -16.80 7.49 7.24
N VAL A 224 -17.92 6.77 7.29
CA VAL A 224 -19.17 7.18 6.63
C VAL A 224 -19.72 8.50 7.18
N PHE A 225 -19.58 8.73 8.51
CA PHE A 225 -19.95 10.01 9.12
C PHE A 225 -19.13 11.16 8.55
N LEU A 226 -17.82 11.02 8.43
CA LEU A 226 -16.94 12.03 7.84
C LEU A 226 -17.30 12.32 6.39
N LEU A 227 -17.68 11.31 5.60
CA LEU A 227 -18.16 11.50 4.24
C LEU A 227 -19.46 12.33 4.16
N LYS A 228 -20.27 12.36 5.20
CA LYS A 228 -21.55 13.10 5.25
C LYS A 228 -21.40 14.55 5.70
N LEU A 229 -20.22 14.98 6.15
CA LEU A 229 -20.02 16.33 6.65
C LEU A 229 -20.23 17.38 5.56
N PRO A 230 -20.88 18.52 5.85
CA PRO A 230 -20.99 19.65 4.92
C PRO A 230 -19.61 20.17 4.49
N LEU A 231 -19.49 20.62 3.24
CA LEU A 231 -18.22 21.12 2.69
C LEU A 231 -17.62 22.25 3.53
N LEU A 232 -18.44 23.18 4.02
CA LEU A 232 -17.99 24.27 4.88
C LEU A 232 -17.32 23.75 6.16
N LEU A 233 -17.91 22.74 6.81
CA LEU A 233 -17.34 22.13 8.01
C LEU A 233 -16.04 21.38 7.70
N CYS A 234 -15.98 20.66 6.58
CA CYS A 234 -14.76 20.04 6.11
C CYS A 234 -13.63 21.08 5.90
N SER A 235 -13.95 22.23 5.31
CA SER A 235 -13.00 23.31 5.07
C SER A 235 -12.46 23.91 6.37
N ILE A 236 -13.32 24.11 7.36
CA ILE A 236 -12.91 24.60 8.69
C ILE A 236 -12.00 23.56 9.36
N ILE A 237 -12.38 22.29 9.35
CA ILE A 237 -11.57 21.21 9.91
C ILE A 237 -10.20 21.14 9.22
N SER A 238 -10.15 21.16 7.88
CA SER A 238 -8.89 21.15 7.14
C SER A 238 -7.99 22.34 7.47
N TYR A 239 -8.57 23.52 7.61
CA TYR A 239 -7.83 24.72 8.02
C TYR A 239 -7.24 24.58 9.43
N VAL A 240 -8.00 24.06 10.39
CA VAL A 240 -7.49 23.80 11.75
C VAL A 240 -6.39 22.73 11.71
N LEU A 241 -6.57 21.67 10.93
CA LEU A 241 -5.57 20.61 10.77
C LEU A 241 -4.25 21.11 10.19
N SER A 242 -4.26 22.16 9.36
CA SER A 242 -3.03 22.72 8.79
C SER A 242 -2.05 23.27 9.84
N PHE A 243 -2.52 23.60 11.03
CA PHE A 243 -1.68 24.06 12.14
C PHE A 243 -1.15 22.95 13.05
N ILE A 244 -1.73 21.76 12.97
CA ILE A 244 -1.46 20.67 13.92
C ILE A 244 -1.01 19.37 13.28
N SER A 245 -1.20 19.18 11.97
CA SER A 245 -0.76 17.98 11.25
C SER A 245 -0.78 18.19 9.74
N THR A 246 0.38 18.31 9.13
CA THR A 246 0.52 18.40 7.67
C THR A 246 -0.12 17.23 6.95
N PRO A 247 0.11 15.94 7.32
CA PRO A 247 -0.52 14.82 6.64
C PRO A 247 -2.05 14.85 6.67
N LEU A 248 -2.66 15.16 7.81
CA LEU A 248 -4.12 15.25 7.91
C LEU A 248 -4.68 16.43 7.11
N SER A 249 -3.97 17.55 7.07
CA SER A 249 -4.35 18.71 6.27
C SER A 249 -4.34 18.39 4.77
N ILE A 250 -3.31 17.71 4.28
CA ILE A 250 -3.20 17.29 2.87
C ILE A 250 -4.34 16.33 2.49
N VAL A 251 -4.62 15.32 3.31
CA VAL A 251 -5.72 14.37 3.06
C VAL A 251 -7.06 15.08 3.03
N SER A 252 -7.36 15.90 4.03
CA SER A 252 -8.63 16.63 4.11
C SER A 252 -8.76 17.69 3.01
N GLY A 253 -7.68 18.41 2.69
CA GLY A 253 -7.63 19.38 1.61
C GLY A 253 -7.83 18.75 0.23
N SER A 254 -7.26 17.59 -0.01
CA SER A 254 -7.46 16.82 -1.25
C SER A 254 -8.91 16.40 -1.43
N TYR A 255 -9.56 15.94 -0.35
CA TYR A 255 -10.98 15.61 -0.35
C TYR A 255 -11.86 16.82 -0.67
N ILE A 256 -11.57 17.99 -0.08
CA ILE A 256 -12.32 19.24 -0.33
C ILE A 256 -12.15 19.67 -1.79
N ARG A 257 -10.94 19.64 -2.33
CA ARG A 257 -10.69 19.99 -3.74
C ARG A 257 -11.49 19.10 -4.68
N ASN A 258 -11.54 17.79 -4.45
CA ASN A 258 -12.37 16.88 -5.25
C ASN A 258 -13.85 17.26 -5.22
N LEU A 259 -14.39 17.69 -4.08
CA LEU A 259 -15.79 18.16 -3.99
C LEU A 259 -16.03 19.49 -4.73
N GLN A 260 -15.04 20.38 -4.74
CA GLN A 260 -15.11 21.65 -5.48
C GLN A 260 -15.01 21.42 -6.98
N ASP A 261 -14.12 20.52 -7.41
CA ASP A 261 -13.89 20.18 -8.81
C ASP A 261 -15.12 19.56 -9.47
N LEU A 262 -15.91 18.76 -8.73
CA LEU A 262 -17.19 18.24 -9.20
C LEU A 262 -18.20 19.32 -9.55
N GLN A 263 -18.08 20.51 -8.93
CA GLN A 263 -18.98 21.64 -9.18
C GLN A 263 -18.59 22.48 -10.43
N ILE A 264 -17.34 22.41 -10.88
CA ILE A 264 -16.78 23.36 -11.87
C ILE A 264 -16.72 22.81 -13.30
N THR A 265 -16.68 21.58 -13.56
CA THR A 265 -16.67 20.85 -14.84
C THR A 265 -15.61 19.72 -14.84
N GLN A 266 -16.10 18.53 -14.86
CA GLN A 266 -15.36 17.28 -14.72
C GLN A 266 -14.20 17.10 -15.74
N LYS A 267 -14.36 17.59 -16.96
CA LYS A 267 -13.36 17.42 -18.04
C LYS A 267 -12.06 18.22 -17.87
N LEU A 268 -12.13 19.45 -17.37
CA LEU A 268 -10.93 20.30 -17.20
C LEU A 268 -10.11 19.85 -16.00
N THR A 269 -10.78 19.38 -14.95
CA THR A 269 -10.13 18.86 -13.75
C THR A 269 -9.38 17.56 -14.04
N ASP A 270 -9.94 16.70 -14.86
CA ASP A 270 -9.31 15.44 -15.25
C ASP A 270 -8.01 15.67 -16.03
N GLN A 271 -8.02 16.58 -17.01
CA GLN A 271 -6.81 16.93 -17.77
C GLN A 271 -5.71 17.57 -16.90
N TYR A 272 -6.12 18.42 -15.94
CA TYR A 272 -5.16 19.03 -15.01
C TYR A 272 -4.51 17.98 -14.11
N ILE A 273 -5.31 17.12 -13.52
CA ILE A 273 -4.82 16.04 -12.66
C ILE A 273 -3.91 15.09 -13.46
N GLU A 274 -4.24 14.74 -14.72
CA GLU A 274 -3.37 13.92 -15.59
C GLU A 274 -2.00 14.54 -15.80
N LYS A 275 -1.98 15.82 -16.06
CA LYS A 275 -0.73 16.56 -16.25
C LYS A 275 0.14 16.53 -14.98
N GLU A 276 -0.46 16.78 -13.82
CA GLU A 276 0.25 16.77 -12.55
C GLU A 276 0.77 15.36 -12.20
N PHE A 277 -0.02 14.31 -12.43
CA PHE A 277 0.41 12.92 -12.29
C PHE A 277 1.62 12.61 -13.20
N PHE A 278 1.57 13.08 -14.45
CA PHE A 278 2.66 12.87 -15.39
C PHE A 278 3.93 13.61 -14.94
N ILE A 279 3.81 14.81 -14.38
CA ILE A 279 4.94 15.56 -13.83
C ILE A 279 5.62 14.80 -12.69
N ILE A 280 4.85 14.30 -11.71
CA ILE A 280 5.39 13.51 -10.60
C ILE A 280 6.05 12.22 -11.12
N TYR A 281 5.41 11.53 -12.06
CA TYR A 281 6.00 10.34 -12.70
C TYR A 281 7.34 10.66 -13.38
N LEU A 282 7.43 11.75 -14.11
CA LEU A 282 8.68 12.17 -14.77
C LEU A 282 9.76 12.51 -13.74
N GLN A 283 9.45 13.31 -12.72
CA GLN A 283 10.42 13.67 -11.67
C GLN A 283 10.98 12.42 -10.98
N PHE A 284 10.09 11.47 -10.65
CA PHE A 284 10.49 10.22 -10.01
C PHE A 284 11.38 9.36 -10.93
N THR A 285 10.99 9.19 -12.19
CA THR A 285 11.72 8.37 -13.16
C THR A 285 13.03 9.01 -13.60
N GLU A 286 13.13 10.34 -13.68
CA GLU A 286 14.38 11.06 -13.93
C GLU A 286 15.37 10.88 -12.77
N GLN A 287 14.90 11.01 -11.54
CA GLN A 287 15.73 10.77 -10.36
C GLN A 287 16.18 9.29 -10.30
N TRP A 288 15.26 8.34 -10.60
CA TRP A 288 15.59 6.93 -10.72
C TRP A 288 16.72 6.66 -11.74
N LYS A 289 16.64 7.27 -12.90
CA LYS A 289 17.68 7.18 -13.96
C LYS A 289 18.98 7.84 -13.52
N THR A 290 18.92 9.01 -12.90
CA THR A 290 20.12 9.74 -12.42
C THR A 290 20.89 8.92 -11.39
N PHE A 291 20.19 8.20 -10.52
CA PHE A 291 20.80 7.29 -9.56
C PHE A 291 21.08 5.89 -10.13
N GLU A 292 20.72 5.62 -11.39
CA GLU A 292 20.88 4.32 -12.07
C GLU A 292 20.30 3.14 -11.26
N LEU A 293 19.11 3.32 -10.70
CA LEU A 293 18.53 2.33 -9.79
C LEU A 293 17.96 1.13 -10.54
N ASP A 294 18.23 -0.06 -10.01
CA ASP A 294 17.60 -1.31 -10.43
C ASP A 294 16.28 -1.56 -9.69
N ALA A 295 16.23 -1.21 -8.41
CA ALA A 295 15.08 -1.38 -7.54
C ALA A 295 15.07 -0.34 -6.42
N LEU A 296 13.96 -0.24 -5.70
CA LEU A 296 13.78 0.59 -4.51
C LEU A 296 13.26 -0.25 -3.35
N ILE A 297 13.81 -0.03 -2.14
CA ILE A 297 13.36 -0.68 -0.91
C ILE A 297 12.88 0.39 0.08
N CYS A 298 11.73 0.13 0.70
CA CYS A 298 11.14 1.06 1.65
C CYS A 298 10.28 0.30 2.69
N PRO A 299 9.78 0.99 3.73
CA PRO A 299 8.81 0.39 4.64
C PRO A 299 7.59 -0.13 3.89
N ALA A 300 7.12 -1.32 4.26
CA ALA A 300 5.90 -1.87 3.68
C ALA A 300 4.67 -1.03 4.04
N PHE A 301 4.64 -0.53 5.26
CA PHE A 301 3.63 0.39 5.79
C PHE A 301 4.21 1.16 6.99
N ALA A 302 3.53 2.23 7.43
CA ALA A 302 4.05 3.06 8.52
C ALA A 302 3.94 2.42 9.91
N VAL A 303 3.09 1.40 10.08
CA VAL A 303 2.85 0.65 11.33
C VAL A 303 2.69 -0.84 11.07
N PRO A 304 2.96 -1.72 12.06
CA PRO A 304 2.51 -3.11 12.05
C PRO A 304 0.98 -3.19 12.18
N ALA A 305 0.43 -4.41 12.25
CA ALA A 305 -1.01 -4.59 12.44
C ALA A 305 -1.54 -3.81 13.65
N VAL A 306 -2.62 -3.07 13.47
CA VAL A 306 -3.20 -2.17 14.48
C VAL A 306 -4.50 -2.72 15.08
N PRO A 307 -4.91 -2.28 16.27
CA PRO A 307 -6.22 -2.63 16.83
C PRO A 307 -7.38 -2.22 15.91
N HIS A 308 -8.47 -2.95 15.91
CA HIS A 308 -9.61 -2.81 14.99
C HIS A 308 -10.21 -1.40 14.92
N ALA A 309 -10.06 -0.59 15.96
CA ALA A 309 -10.61 0.78 16.01
C ALA A 309 -9.77 1.82 15.25
N TYR A 310 -8.52 1.50 14.85
CA TYR A 310 -7.60 2.49 14.29
C TYR A 310 -7.63 2.66 12.77
N PRO A 311 -7.99 1.66 11.94
CA PRO A 311 -7.90 1.80 10.48
C PRO A 311 -8.54 3.07 9.91
N SER A 312 -9.71 3.46 10.42
CA SER A 312 -10.40 4.68 9.98
C SER A 312 -9.70 6.00 10.37
N ARG A 313 -8.70 5.94 11.25
CA ARG A 313 -7.91 7.11 11.72
C ARG A 313 -6.53 7.18 11.08
N LEU A 314 -6.11 6.13 10.37
CA LEU A 314 -4.78 5.98 9.79
C LEU A 314 -4.80 6.09 8.26
N GLY A 315 -5.78 6.79 7.71
CA GLY A 315 -5.88 7.02 6.27
C GLY A 315 -4.63 7.69 5.67
N THR A 316 -3.92 8.51 6.45
CA THR A 316 -2.65 9.13 6.04
C THR A 316 -1.54 8.12 5.73
N CYS A 317 -1.56 6.94 6.33
CA CYS A 317 -0.56 5.90 6.09
C CYS A 317 -0.71 5.21 4.74
N ALA A 318 -1.85 5.35 4.06
CA ALA A 318 -2.11 4.70 2.77
C ALA A 318 -1.18 5.18 1.65
N PHE A 319 -0.56 6.35 1.79
CA PHE A 319 0.40 6.86 0.82
C PHE A 319 1.64 5.97 0.69
N ALA A 320 2.12 5.35 1.75
CA ALA A 320 3.29 4.45 1.72
C ALA A 320 3.16 3.33 0.67
N THR A 321 1.96 2.80 0.49
CA THR A 321 1.66 1.83 -0.59
C THR A 321 1.08 2.50 -1.83
N GLY A 322 0.27 3.54 -1.64
CA GLY A 322 -0.43 4.26 -2.70
C GLY A 322 0.48 4.96 -3.70
N LEU A 323 1.68 5.38 -3.29
CA LEU A 323 2.71 5.94 -4.18
C LEU A 323 2.97 5.03 -5.39
N PHE A 324 3.07 3.72 -5.19
CA PHE A 324 3.35 2.76 -6.27
C PHE A 324 2.11 2.42 -7.12
N ASN A 325 0.91 2.77 -6.68
CA ASN A 325 -0.26 2.79 -7.55
C ASN A 325 -0.32 4.10 -8.36
N LEU A 326 0.08 5.22 -7.76
CA LEU A 326 0.18 6.51 -8.44
C LEU A 326 1.17 6.46 -9.62
N LEU A 327 2.32 5.80 -9.41
CA LEU A 327 3.40 5.67 -10.39
C LEU A 327 3.25 4.45 -11.32
N ASP A 328 2.27 3.60 -11.07
CA ASP A 328 2.11 2.29 -11.73
C ASP A 328 3.33 1.36 -11.66
N PHE A 329 4.08 1.42 -10.58
CA PHE A 329 5.24 0.57 -10.36
C PHE A 329 4.80 -0.78 -9.78
N PRO A 330 5.33 -1.92 -10.26
CA PRO A 330 5.19 -3.18 -9.53
C PRO A 330 5.84 -3.05 -8.16
N ALA A 331 5.14 -3.51 -7.14
CA ALA A 331 5.60 -3.43 -5.76
C ALA A 331 5.23 -4.69 -4.97
N GLY A 332 6.22 -5.30 -4.33
CA GLY A 332 6.06 -6.53 -3.58
C GLY A 332 6.40 -6.39 -2.11
N ILE A 333 5.82 -7.25 -1.29
CA ILE A 333 6.06 -7.33 0.15
C ILE A 333 6.83 -8.61 0.48
N VAL A 334 7.88 -8.44 1.28
CA VAL A 334 8.65 -9.55 1.85
C VAL A 334 8.62 -9.40 3.36
N PRO A 335 8.10 -10.40 4.11
CA PRO A 335 8.19 -10.41 5.57
C PRO A 335 9.64 -10.45 6.05
N THR A 336 9.98 -9.60 7.02
CA THR A 336 11.34 -9.39 7.50
C THR A 336 11.44 -9.47 9.03
N GLY A 337 10.76 -10.44 9.63
CA GLY A 337 10.75 -10.68 11.06
C GLY A 337 9.55 -10.08 11.77
N THR A 338 9.74 -9.74 13.04
CA THR A 338 8.66 -9.25 13.93
C THR A 338 9.09 -8.00 14.69
N VAL A 339 8.12 -7.30 15.22
CA VAL A 339 8.34 -6.23 16.21
C VAL A 339 8.98 -6.83 17.45
N ASN A 340 9.99 -6.20 17.99
CA ASN A 340 10.64 -6.60 19.23
C ASN A 340 10.37 -5.61 20.37
N SER A 341 10.78 -5.96 21.58
CA SER A 341 10.59 -5.13 22.78
C SER A 341 11.35 -3.80 22.74
N ASP A 342 12.47 -3.74 22.02
CA ASP A 342 13.22 -2.49 21.85
C ASP A 342 12.48 -1.51 20.93
N ASP A 343 11.79 -2.03 19.90
CA ASP A 343 10.94 -1.20 19.03
C ASP A 343 9.82 -0.53 19.82
N ASP A 344 9.12 -1.28 20.71
CA ASP A 344 8.07 -0.75 21.56
C ASP A 344 8.64 0.29 22.58
N ARG A 345 9.84 0.05 23.12
CA ARG A 345 10.53 0.99 24.00
C ARG A 345 10.90 2.28 23.27
N LEU A 346 11.48 2.18 22.07
CA LEU A 346 11.85 3.34 21.25
C LEU A 346 10.62 4.15 20.81
N LEU A 347 9.50 3.46 20.51
CA LEU A 347 8.23 4.11 20.20
C LEU A 347 7.66 4.90 21.38
N ALA A 348 7.84 4.40 22.60
CA ALA A 348 7.39 5.08 23.83
C ALA A 348 8.27 6.27 24.22
N ASP A 349 9.53 6.29 23.77
CA ASP A 349 10.50 7.35 24.06
C ASP A 349 10.26 8.55 23.15
N GLU A 350 9.71 9.63 23.71
CA GLU A 350 9.45 10.89 22.99
C GLU A 350 10.74 11.57 22.48
N ALA A 351 11.89 11.32 23.11
CA ALA A 351 13.17 11.84 22.64
C ALA A 351 13.64 11.13 21.35
N PHE A 352 13.31 9.86 21.19
CA PHE A 352 13.66 9.08 20.01
C PHE A 352 12.60 9.18 18.90
N TRP A 353 11.32 8.98 19.25
CA TRP A 353 10.21 9.04 18.29
C TRP A 353 9.27 10.19 18.63
N HIS A 354 9.74 11.39 18.31
CA HIS A 354 9.07 12.64 18.66
C HIS A 354 7.78 12.83 17.86
N THR A 355 6.67 13.09 18.56
CA THR A 355 5.35 13.38 17.94
C THR A 355 5.03 14.87 17.91
N GLY A 356 5.60 15.65 18.81
CA GLY A 356 5.31 17.08 18.94
C GLY A 356 3.82 17.36 19.08
N ILE A 357 3.34 18.32 18.30
CA ILE A 357 1.92 18.68 18.23
C ILE A 357 1.18 17.84 17.17
N ASP A 358 1.89 17.08 16.30
CA ASP A 358 1.29 16.37 15.17
C ASP A 358 0.32 15.27 15.64
N PHE A 359 -0.94 15.48 15.33
CA PHE A 359 -2.02 14.59 15.75
C PHE A 359 -2.00 13.25 15.00
N ALA A 360 -1.56 13.23 13.72
CA ALA A 360 -1.42 11.99 12.97
C ALA A 360 -0.35 11.08 13.60
N LEU A 361 0.80 11.64 13.99
CA LEU A 361 1.87 10.89 14.64
C LEU A 361 1.45 10.36 16.02
N LYS A 362 0.66 11.13 16.79
CA LYS A 362 0.11 10.64 18.08
C LYS A 362 -0.82 9.45 17.88
N ILE A 363 -1.73 9.51 16.90
CA ILE A 363 -2.61 8.38 16.56
C ILE A 363 -1.77 7.17 16.12
N LEU A 364 -0.74 7.40 15.31
CA LEU A 364 0.14 6.36 14.80
C LEU A 364 0.86 5.63 15.96
N ARG A 365 1.43 6.40 16.89
CA ARG A 365 2.08 5.89 18.10
C ARG A 365 1.12 5.03 18.94
N ASP A 366 -0.07 5.56 19.21
CA ASP A 366 -1.05 4.84 20.02
C ASP A 366 -1.53 3.55 19.35
N ALA A 367 -1.69 3.56 18.01
CA ALA A 367 -2.08 2.38 17.23
C ALA A 367 -1.01 1.28 17.22
N ALA A 368 0.27 1.66 17.30
CA ALA A 368 1.40 0.74 17.25
C ALA A 368 1.85 0.21 18.62
N ARG A 369 1.29 0.69 19.73
CA ARG A 369 1.62 0.17 21.08
C ARG A 369 1.34 -1.31 21.21
N ASP A 370 2.10 -1.99 22.05
CA ASP A 370 1.94 -3.41 22.39
C ASP A 370 1.91 -4.31 21.14
N SER A 371 2.80 -4.01 20.18
CA SER A 371 2.86 -4.73 18.92
C SER A 371 4.00 -5.77 18.84
N ALA A 372 4.74 -6.00 19.94
CA ALA A 372 5.79 -7.00 19.99
C ALA A 372 5.29 -8.39 19.53
N GLY A 373 6.09 -9.06 18.68
CA GLY A 373 5.74 -10.34 18.07
C GLY A 373 4.93 -10.26 16.78
N LEU A 374 4.34 -9.11 16.43
CA LEU A 374 3.62 -8.94 15.16
C LEU A 374 4.57 -8.86 13.97
N PRO A 375 4.17 -9.37 12.79
CA PRO A 375 4.99 -9.28 11.58
C PRO A 375 5.31 -7.85 11.19
N VAL A 376 6.51 -7.67 10.64
CA VAL A 376 6.95 -6.48 9.90
C VAL A 376 7.56 -6.89 8.58
N ALA A 377 7.53 -6.01 7.60
CA ALA A 377 7.93 -6.32 6.25
C ALA A 377 8.59 -5.12 5.56
N VAL A 378 9.37 -5.39 4.52
CA VAL A 378 9.81 -4.37 3.58
C VAL A 378 9.03 -4.45 2.27
N GLN A 379 8.96 -3.33 1.58
CA GLN A 379 8.40 -3.21 0.26
C GLN A 379 9.53 -3.02 -0.76
N VAL A 380 9.44 -3.76 -1.87
CA VAL A 380 10.35 -3.65 -3.02
C VAL A 380 9.58 -3.14 -4.20
N ALA A 381 10.08 -2.13 -4.89
CA ALA A 381 9.48 -1.62 -6.12
C ALA A 381 10.50 -1.56 -7.26
N THR A 382 10.00 -1.67 -8.49
CA THR A 382 10.79 -1.51 -9.72
C THR A 382 10.01 -0.68 -10.74
N LEU A 383 10.64 -0.31 -11.85
CA LEU A 383 9.97 0.41 -12.93
C LEU A 383 8.81 -0.44 -13.52
N PRO A 384 7.83 0.20 -14.16
CA PRO A 384 6.71 -0.51 -14.79
C PRO A 384 7.16 -1.64 -15.71
N LEU A 385 6.45 -2.76 -15.69
CA LEU A 385 6.73 -3.98 -16.46
C LEU A 385 8.07 -4.67 -16.13
N GLU A 386 8.63 -4.40 -14.94
CA GLU A 386 9.82 -5.08 -14.42
C GLU A 386 9.51 -5.99 -13.22
N GLU A 387 8.38 -6.69 -13.24
CA GLU A 387 7.95 -7.61 -12.19
C GLU A 387 9.00 -8.68 -11.89
N GLU A 388 9.67 -9.20 -12.92
CA GLU A 388 10.70 -10.23 -12.75
C GLU A 388 11.92 -9.70 -11.97
N LYS A 389 12.31 -8.44 -12.21
CA LYS A 389 13.39 -7.80 -11.43
C LYS A 389 12.93 -7.56 -9.98
N CYS A 390 11.69 -7.11 -9.79
CA CYS A 390 11.09 -6.97 -8.47
C CYS A 390 11.14 -8.29 -7.70
N LEU A 391 10.64 -9.38 -8.30
CA LEU A 391 10.66 -10.73 -7.74
C LEU A 391 12.08 -11.23 -7.45
N SER A 392 13.05 -10.92 -8.33
CA SER A 392 14.46 -11.28 -8.11
C SER A 392 15.03 -10.62 -6.86
N VAL A 393 14.77 -9.33 -6.65
CA VAL A 393 15.20 -8.60 -5.44
C VAL A 393 14.45 -9.07 -4.20
N MET A 394 13.14 -9.30 -4.30
CA MET A 394 12.35 -9.88 -3.21
C MET A 394 12.93 -11.23 -2.76
N LYS A 395 13.36 -12.06 -3.71
CA LYS A 395 13.97 -13.37 -3.41
C LYS A 395 15.29 -13.25 -2.65
N GLU A 396 16.15 -12.29 -3.00
CA GLU A 396 17.38 -12.03 -2.24
C GLU A 396 17.06 -11.57 -0.81
N ILE A 397 16.10 -10.69 -0.63
CA ILE A 397 15.64 -10.27 0.70
C ILE A 397 15.08 -11.46 1.49
N GLU A 398 14.22 -12.27 0.89
CA GLU A 398 13.68 -13.46 1.54
C GLU A 398 14.79 -14.41 2.00
N LYS A 399 15.81 -14.64 1.17
CA LYS A 399 16.95 -15.51 1.48
C LYS A 399 17.77 -15.04 2.67
N VAL A 400 17.99 -13.73 2.83
CA VAL A 400 18.79 -13.20 3.96
C VAL A 400 18.00 -13.09 5.27
N TRP A 401 16.67 -13.11 5.20
CA TRP A 401 15.80 -13.07 6.38
C TRP A 401 15.29 -14.44 6.84
N ARG A 402 15.29 -15.45 5.98
CA ARG A 402 14.87 -16.83 6.31
C ARG A 402 16.00 -17.75 6.80
N LYS A 403 17.19 -17.22 7.03
CA LYS A 403 18.32 -18.01 7.54
C LYS A 403 18.17 -18.39 9.00
#